data_926ee4166fc3a295207e3a0e2b89f027
#
_entry.id   926ee4166fc3a295207e3a0e2b89f027
#
_cell.length_a   1.000
_cell.length_b   1.000
_cell.length_c   1.000
_cell.angle_alpha   90.00
_cell.angle_beta   90.00
_cell.angle_gamma   90.00
#
_symmetry.space_group_name_H-M   'P 1'
#
loop_
_entity.id
_entity.type
_entity.pdbx_description
1 polymer ?
#
loop_
_entity_poly.entity_id
_entity_poly.type
_entity_poly.pdbx_seq_one_letter_code
_entity_poly.pdbx_strand_id
1 'polypeptide(L)'
;MLRFTASRKKIIRGLIAAMFLVAILVFADLFVLSRSAALIFNHAMQEQTVLRGKVTVEKLHANVFGEVRFENLDWKDTDGNTILFVPRGRFRARPYDVLTGNLKSTTIQELTLDGAVLSMALDDDMQFDFLRHSPELDALEEARLKEKEREEKERAEERRARREDMTEAELKALGEEARAKRKEAMKERLKNFNREGKKLRLKLDLTNCRGELFYRRRHYLLQGMEVHADINTSEEVAVKGSVVGLGGTMKGIGMTLNGAVDMREANHPVADISVLVSEVDPSSLGFGMDICDKMTLSVRFTGPLDAVKGEGFVRMKKLRIPGIEFRNVEGTVRWHDARLDFTDVTADVFGGKLYAYGDYDLDTRYWNLYGKGEGLEAAEGFPSAWLDCKVELDLTIHSSGNSRRTKYSGSFRSGAGTYRWGVPFASLSGTFDSAWHDLRLGNLEIDLGDGYCARAEMFRKKDGKATLSPIEIYDAEGKRASFAWKEKW
;
A
#
# COMPACT_ATOMS: atom_id res chain seq x y z
N MET A 1 8.96 77.14 45.92
CA MET A 1 8.83 75.67 45.63
C MET A 1 7.85 75.35 44.49
N LEU A 2 7.91 75.99 43.33
CA LEU A 2 6.89 75.81 42.26
C LEU A 2 7.45 76.02 40.84
N ARG A 3 8.66 75.59 40.53
CA ARG A 3 9.19 75.66 39.17
C ARG A 3 9.68 74.33 38.57
N PHE A 4 9.55 73.20 39.29
CA PHE A 4 10.07 71.91 38.82
C PHE A 4 9.03 70.98 38.13
N THR A 5 7.74 71.21 38.21
CA THR A 5 6.71 70.38 37.68
C THR A 5 6.42 70.61 36.18
N ALA A 6 6.66 71.80 35.64
CA ALA A 6 6.44 72.12 34.23
C ALA A 6 7.51 71.53 33.31
N SER A 7 8.76 71.38 33.80
CA SER A 7 9.87 70.80 33.08
C SER A 7 9.66 69.20 32.89
N ARG A 8 9.23 68.54 33.94
CA ARG A 8 8.98 67.07 33.88
C ARG A 8 7.88 66.70 32.88
N LYS A 9 6.79 67.44 32.83
CA LYS A 9 5.70 67.27 31.85
C LYS A 9 6.15 67.46 30.40
N LYS A 10 7.05 68.39 30.14
CA LYS A 10 7.63 68.64 28.81
C LYS A 10 8.59 67.50 28.42
N ILE A 11 9.40 67.03 29.36
CA ILE A 11 10.31 65.87 29.11
C ILE A 11 9.53 64.59 28.87
N ILE A 12 8.48 64.31 29.66
CA ILE A 12 7.63 63.12 29.45
C ILE A 12 6.91 63.21 28.12
N ARG A 13 6.38 64.36 27.71
CA ARG A 13 5.77 64.54 26.39
C ARG A 13 6.77 64.37 25.25
N GLY A 14 8.00 64.85 25.42
CA GLY A 14 9.10 64.67 24.47
C GLY A 14 9.49 63.15 24.35
N LEU A 15 9.58 62.47 25.47
CA LEU A 15 9.85 61.03 25.50
C LEU A 15 8.72 60.20 24.83
N ILE A 16 7.46 60.52 25.10
CA ILE A 16 6.33 59.89 24.47
C ILE A 16 6.31 60.19 22.96
N ALA A 17 6.59 61.40 22.53
CA ALA A 17 6.67 61.77 21.12
C ALA A 17 7.86 61.08 20.42
N ALA A 18 9.02 60.97 21.07
CA ALA A 18 10.17 60.23 20.56
C ALA A 18 9.89 58.74 20.47
N MET A 19 9.22 58.15 21.46
CA MET A 19 8.81 56.74 21.46
C MET A 19 7.77 56.47 20.36
N PHE A 20 6.85 57.42 20.12
CA PHE A 20 5.89 57.33 19.02
C PHE A 20 6.55 57.45 17.65
N LEU A 21 7.56 58.33 17.54
CA LEU A 21 8.32 58.48 16.30
C LEU A 21 9.19 57.25 16.01
N VAL A 22 9.82 56.68 17.02
CA VAL A 22 10.54 55.40 16.90
C VAL A 22 9.59 54.25 16.54
N ALA A 23 8.40 54.21 17.14
CA ALA A 23 7.39 53.21 16.79
C ALA A 23 6.90 53.38 15.34
N ILE A 24 6.70 54.60 14.86
CA ILE A 24 6.34 54.87 13.45
C ILE A 24 7.47 54.51 12.50
N LEU A 25 8.73 54.81 12.84
CA LEU A 25 9.89 54.43 12.03
C LEU A 25 10.06 52.92 11.97
N VAL A 26 9.93 52.22 13.09
CA VAL A 26 9.94 50.75 13.16
C VAL A 26 8.76 50.17 12.36
N PHE A 27 7.58 50.78 12.43
CA PHE A 27 6.43 50.35 11.67
C PHE A 27 6.57 50.58 10.16
N ALA A 28 7.19 51.74 9.80
CA ALA A 28 7.51 52.08 8.41
C ALA A 28 8.58 51.14 7.83
N ASP A 29 9.63 50.85 8.62
CA ASP A 29 10.68 49.91 8.23
C ASP A 29 10.11 48.48 8.07
N LEU A 30 9.26 48.02 8.99
CA LEU A 30 8.57 46.70 8.89
C LEU A 30 7.64 46.66 7.69
N PHE A 31 6.98 47.77 7.34
CA PHE A 31 6.10 47.87 6.18
C PHE A 31 6.86 47.87 4.85
N VAL A 32 7.99 48.58 4.80
CA VAL A 32 8.89 48.63 3.63
C VAL A 32 9.62 47.29 3.46
N LEU A 33 10.10 46.68 4.55
CA LEU A 33 10.69 45.33 4.54
C LEU A 33 9.67 44.28 4.05
N SER A 34 8.42 44.39 4.48
CA SER A 34 7.36 43.48 4.05
C SER A 34 7.05 43.55 2.55
N ARG A 35 7.01 44.77 1.96
CA ARG A 35 6.79 44.92 0.50
C ARG A 35 7.99 44.49 -0.34
N SER A 36 9.20 44.75 0.16
CA SER A 36 10.44 44.39 -0.55
C SER A 36 10.87 42.95 -0.31
N ALA A 37 10.36 42.31 0.76
CA ALA A 37 10.77 40.95 1.15
C ALA A 37 10.49 39.92 0.09
N ALA A 38 9.33 39.99 -0.59
CA ALA A 38 9.01 39.04 -1.68
C ALA A 38 9.94 39.29 -2.89
N LEU A 39 10.27 40.54 -3.22
CA LEU A 39 11.20 40.83 -4.33
C LEU A 39 12.61 40.36 -4.01
N ILE A 40 13.10 40.58 -2.78
CA ILE A 40 14.41 40.11 -2.32
C ILE A 40 14.45 38.57 -2.32
N PHE A 41 13.40 37.93 -1.80
CA PHE A 41 13.29 36.49 -1.79
C PHE A 41 13.31 35.93 -3.22
N ASN A 42 12.47 36.46 -4.11
CA ASN A 42 12.40 35.99 -5.50
C ASN A 42 13.73 36.21 -6.23
N HIS A 43 14.44 37.29 -5.97
CA HIS A 43 15.77 37.54 -6.54
C HIS A 43 16.81 36.54 -6.01
N ALA A 44 16.83 36.30 -4.70
CA ALA A 44 17.72 35.31 -4.08
C ALA A 44 17.42 33.88 -4.57
N MET A 45 16.15 33.57 -4.81
CA MET A 45 15.74 32.27 -5.36
C MET A 45 16.07 32.11 -6.85
N GLN A 46 16.28 33.17 -7.60
CA GLN A 46 16.79 33.11 -8.97
C GLN A 46 18.30 32.81 -9.05
N GLU A 47 19.06 33.21 -8.04
CA GLU A 47 20.52 33.01 -7.99
C GLU A 47 20.93 31.70 -7.33
N GLN A 48 20.01 31.01 -6.66
CA GLN A 48 20.30 29.77 -5.97
C GLN A 48 20.45 28.57 -6.96
N THR A 49 21.35 27.65 -6.62
CA THR A 49 21.65 26.45 -7.45
C THR A 49 21.22 25.12 -6.81
N VAL A 50 20.61 25.18 -5.62
CA VAL A 50 20.24 24.00 -4.82
C VAL A 50 18.91 23.38 -5.31
N LEU A 51 17.90 24.25 -5.55
CA LEU A 51 16.60 23.81 -6.05
C LEU A 51 16.58 23.97 -7.58
N ARG A 52 16.23 22.90 -8.26
CA ARG A 52 16.03 22.95 -9.71
C ARG A 52 14.72 23.69 -10.03
N GLY A 53 14.75 24.52 -11.07
CA GLY A 53 13.59 25.30 -11.47
C GLY A 53 13.50 26.68 -10.78
N LYS A 54 12.29 27.25 -10.79
CA LYS A 54 12.04 28.62 -10.34
C LYS A 54 11.04 28.64 -9.19
N VAL A 55 11.45 29.21 -8.05
CA VAL A 55 10.55 29.46 -6.92
C VAL A 55 10.18 30.94 -6.89
N THR A 56 8.89 31.25 -6.81
CA THR A 56 8.37 32.62 -6.70
C THR A 56 7.32 32.70 -5.60
N VAL A 57 7.25 33.85 -4.95
CA VAL A 57 6.26 34.19 -3.93
C VAL A 57 5.59 35.47 -4.32
N GLU A 58 4.29 35.59 -4.24
CA GLU A 58 3.56 36.82 -4.54
C GLU A 58 3.65 37.80 -3.38
N LYS A 59 3.39 37.34 -2.15
CA LYS A 59 3.48 38.15 -0.93
C LYS A 59 4.27 37.42 0.14
N LEU A 60 5.13 38.16 0.81
CA LEU A 60 5.93 37.66 1.92
C LEU A 60 5.96 38.69 3.03
N HIS A 61 5.61 38.28 4.23
CA HIS A 61 5.63 39.12 5.44
C HIS A 61 6.51 38.46 6.49
N ALA A 62 7.56 39.11 6.88
CA ALA A 62 8.46 38.64 7.94
C ALA A 62 8.37 39.56 9.14
N ASN A 63 8.46 39.03 10.36
CA ASN A 63 8.56 39.79 11.58
C ASN A 63 9.93 39.59 12.27
N VAL A 64 10.25 40.48 13.22
CA VAL A 64 11.52 40.44 13.95
C VAL A 64 11.71 39.20 14.83
N PHE A 65 10.66 38.42 15.07
CA PHE A 65 10.68 37.18 15.84
C PHE A 65 10.99 35.97 14.98
N GLY A 66 11.24 36.17 13.68
CA GLY A 66 11.56 35.10 12.73
C GLY A 66 10.34 34.34 12.19
N GLU A 67 9.13 34.86 12.42
CA GLU A 67 7.94 34.33 11.76
C GLU A 67 7.80 34.93 10.37
N VAL A 68 7.68 34.08 9.37
CA VAL A 68 7.51 34.48 7.97
C VAL A 68 6.19 33.86 7.48
N ARG A 69 5.31 34.71 6.96
CA ARG A 69 4.07 34.34 6.30
C ARG A 69 4.18 34.61 4.82
N PHE A 70 3.70 33.73 4.01
CA PHE A 70 3.73 33.89 2.56
C PHE A 70 2.40 33.47 1.93
N GLU A 71 2.08 34.09 0.80
CA GLU A 71 0.93 33.80 -0.02
C GLU A 71 1.39 33.51 -1.45
N ASN A 72 0.74 32.51 -2.08
CA ASN A 72 0.95 32.11 -3.47
C ASN A 72 2.44 31.82 -3.77
N LEU A 73 3.02 30.89 -2.99
CA LEU A 73 4.32 30.33 -3.33
C LEU A 73 4.13 29.34 -4.48
N ASP A 74 4.86 29.54 -5.58
CA ASP A 74 4.83 28.70 -6.75
C ASP A 74 6.25 28.25 -7.09
N TRP A 75 6.50 26.96 -6.99
CA TRP A 75 7.75 26.34 -7.41
C TRP A 75 7.50 25.58 -8.69
N LYS A 76 8.13 26.02 -9.76
CA LYS A 76 8.04 25.43 -11.09
C LYS A 76 9.34 24.76 -11.48
N ASP A 77 9.23 23.69 -12.25
CA ASP A 77 10.39 23.06 -12.88
C ASP A 77 10.99 23.94 -14.02
N THR A 78 12.00 23.40 -14.69
CA THR A 78 12.65 24.09 -15.84
C THR A 78 11.71 24.31 -17.00
N ASP A 79 10.67 23.51 -17.12
CA ASP A 79 9.70 23.50 -18.21
C ASP A 79 8.44 24.32 -17.89
N GLY A 80 8.38 24.89 -16.69
CA GLY A 80 7.28 25.74 -16.23
C GLY A 80 6.11 25.01 -15.58
N ASN A 81 6.21 23.68 -15.37
CA ASN A 81 5.17 22.94 -14.65
C ASN A 81 5.29 23.16 -13.15
N THR A 82 4.16 23.27 -12.46
CA THR A 82 4.14 23.48 -11.01
C THR A 82 4.47 22.18 -10.27
N ILE A 83 5.56 22.21 -9.50
CA ILE A 83 5.97 21.15 -8.58
C ILE A 83 5.25 21.32 -7.25
N LEU A 84 5.26 22.54 -6.71
CA LEU A 84 4.63 22.89 -5.44
C LEU A 84 3.93 24.22 -5.57
N PHE A 85 2.65 24.25 -5.31
CA PHE A 85 1.88 25.48 -5.15
C PHE A 85 1.33 25.56 -3.73
N VAL A 86 1.57 26.69 -3.03
CA VAL A 86 1.08 26.91 -1.68
C VAL A 86 0.31 28.21 -1.63
N PRO A 87 -1.03 28.16 -1.54
CA PRO A 87 -1.85 29.37 -1.44
C PRO A 87 -1.51 30.19 -0.20
N ARG A 88 -1.32 29.54 0.94
CA ARG A 88 -0.96 30.16 2.21
C ARG A 88 0.00 29.28 2.98
N GLY A 89 1.06 29.90 3.51
CA GLY A 89 2.00 29.21 4.34
C GLY A 89 2.65 30.13 5.36
N ARG A 90 3.21 29.50 6.38
CA ARG A 90 4.05 30.17 7.35
C ARG A 90 5.21 29.27 7.74
N PHE A 91 6.33 29.89 8.02
CA PHE A 91 7.43 29.21 8.68
C PHE A 91 8.01 30.06 9.78
N ARG A 92 8.64 29.42 10.75
CA ARG A 92 9.37 30.07 11.81
C ARG A 92 10.83 29.72 11.70
N ALA A 93 11.67 30.75 11.54
CA ALA A 93 13.12 30.61 11.48
C ALA A 93 13.77 31.21 12.72
N ARG A 94 14.99 30.78 13.04
CA ARG A 94 15.81 31.42 14.08
C ARG A 94 16.31 32.77 13.57
N PRO A 95 15.92 33.90 14.20
CA PRO A 95 16.30 35.23 13.70
C PRO A 95 17.82 35.44 13.62
N TYR A 96 18.55 34.90 14.58
CA TYR A 96 20.02 35.04 14.63
C TYR A 96 20.68 34.36 13.41
N ASP A 97 20.26 33.17 13.04
CA ASP A 97 20.82 32.42 11.90
C ASP A 97 20.56 33.19 10.59
N VAL A 98 19.37 33.78 10.46
CA VAL A 98 18.97 34.54 9.27
C VAL A 98 19.77 35.84 9.20
N LEU A 99 19.90 36.59 10.32
CA LEU A 99 20.61 37.91 10.37
C LEU A 99 22.11 37.71 10.12
N THR A 100 22.69 36.62 10.56
CA THR A 100 24.13 36.33 10.39
C THR A 100 24.46 35.64 9.08
N GLY A 101 23.46 35.27 8.28
CA GLY A 101 23.62 34.46 7.05
C GLY A 101 24.10 33.04 7.29
N ASN A 102 24.10 32.56 8.54
CA ASN A 102 24.56 31.22 8.91
C ASN A 102 23.39 30.23 8.91
N LEU A 103 22.84 29.98 7.73
CA LEU A 103 21.70 29.08 7.56
C LEU A 103 22.12 27.62 7.79
N LYS A 104 21.42 26.95 8.72
CA LYS A 104 21.61 25.56 9.08
C LYS A 104 20.32 24.74 8.77
N SER A 105 20.41 23.44 8.71
CA SER A 105 19.25 22.55 8.59
C SER A 105 18.23 22.69 9.75
N THR A 106 18.65 23.30 10.88
CA THR A 106 17.81 23.59 12.05
C THR A 106 17.34 25.04 12.12
N THR A 107 17.64 25.87 11.12
CA THR A 107 17.24 27.29 11.09
C THR A 107 15.72 27.42 11.01
N ILE A 108 15.05 26.60 10.16
CA ILE A 108 13.59 26.53 10.11
C ILE A 108 13.13 25.55 11.19
N GLN A 109 12.26 26.01 12.08
CA GLN A 109 11.78 25.25 13.22
C GLN A 109 10.35 24.74 13.05
N GLU A 110 9.51 25.54 12.39
CA GLU A 110 8.10 25.24 12.15
C GLU A 110 7.77 25.61 10.70
N LEU A 111 7.02 24.75 10.03
CA LEU A 111 6.50 24.97 8.68
C LEU A 111 5.04 24.53 8.63
N THR A 112 4.16 25.48 8.29
CA THR A 112 2.74 25.22 8.09
C THR A 112 2.36 25.56 6.65
N LEU A 113 1.72 24.63 5.95
CA LEU A 113 1.20 24.80 4.60
C LEU A 113 -0.30 24.54 4.60
N ASP A 114 -1.06 25.48 4.08
CA ASP A 114 -2.53 25.36 3.97
C ASP A 114 -2.95 25.35 2.50
N GLY A 115 -3.66 24.30 2.10
CA GLY A 115 -4.14 24.12 0.75
C GLY A 115 -3.05 23.81 -0.28
N ALA A 116 -1.87 23.37 0.16
CA ALA A 116 -0.77 23.11 -0.75
C ALA A 116 -1.08 21.97 -1.74
N VAL A 117 -0.65 22.18 -2.97
CA VAL A 117 -0.66 21.15 -4.04
C VAL A 117 0.77 20.77 -4.34
N LEU A 118 1.13 19.53 -4.06
CA LEU A 118 2.45 18.97 -4.33
C LEU A 118 2.35 17.96 -5.45
N SER A 119 3.17 18.11 -6.48
CA SER A 119 3.22 17.23 -7.64
C SER A 119 4.62 16.67 -7.78
N MET A 120 4.75 15.35 -7.70
CA MET A 120 6.03 14.65 -7.70
C MET A 120 6.00 13.48 -8.66
N ALA A 121 7.14 13.15 -9.25
CA ALA A 121 7.36 11.90 -9.94
C ALA A 121 8.32 11.02 -9.13
N LEU A 122 8.14 9.71 -9.22
CA LEU A 122 9.09 8.72 -8.72
C LEU A 122 9.74 8.06 -9.93
N ASP A 123 11.06 7.95 -9.89
CA ASP A 123 11.82 7.16 -10.85
C ASP A 123 11.73 5.65 -10.56
N ASP A 124 12.36 4.84 -11.41
CA ASP A 124 12.37 3.38 -11.27
C ASP A 124 13.08 2.90 -10.00
N ASP A 125 13.99 3.72 -9.43
CA ASP A 125 14.71 3.48 -8.19
C ASP A 125 13.96 3.99 -6.95
N MET A 126 12.69 4.41 -7.12
CA MET A 126 11.85 4.99 -6.07
C MET A 126 12.42 6.28 -5.46
N GLN A 127 13.23 7.01 -6.21
CA GLN A 127 13.71 8.34 -5.83
C GLN A 127 12.73 9.40 -6.33
N PHE A 128 12.54 10.44 -5.53
CA PHE A 128 11.69 11.55 -5.93
C PHE A 128 12.39 12.36 -7.01
N ASP A 129 11.74 12.45 -8.17
CA ASP A 129 12.07 13.42 -9.20
C ASP A 129 11.07 14.58 -9.11
N PHE A 130 11.62 15.77 -8.85
CA PHE A 130 10.84 17.00 -8.82
C PHE A 130 10.77 17.67 -10.19
N LEU A 131 11.23 17.01 -11.24
CA LEU A 131 11.12 17.49 -12.62
C LEU A 131 9.90 16.82 -13.25
N ARG A 132 8.94 17.62 -13.70
CA ARG A 132 7.92 17.17 -14.63
C ARG A 132 8.45 17.31 -16.06
N HIS A 133 8.18 16.32 -16.85
CA HIS A 133 8.47 16.37 -18.27
C HIS A 133 7.45 17.25 -19.00
N SER A 134 7.92 18.11 -19.90
CA SER A 134 7.04 19.00 -20.66
C SER A 134 6.39 18.26 -21.84
N PRO A 135 5.19 18.71 -22.33
CA PRO A 135 4.51 18.08 -23.46
C PRO A 135 5.31 18.03 -24.77
N GLU A 136 6.31 18.88 -24.94
CA GLU A 136 7.15 18.90 -26.15
C GLU A 136 8.38 17.98 -26.06
N LEU A 137 8.95 17.80 -24.87
CA LEU A 137 9.85 16.70 -24.56
C LEU A 137 9.10 15.36 -24.57
N ASP A 138 7.80 15.36 -24.21
CA ASP A 138 6.94 14.18 -24.18
C ASP A 138 6.86 13.46 -25.54
N ALA A 139 6.93 14.11 -26.67
CA ALA A 139 6.86 13.42 -27.96
C ALA A 139 8.16 12.63 -28.26
N LEU A 140 9.31 13.16 -27.93
CA LEU A 140 10.60 12.47 -28.05
C LEU A 140 10.83 11.46 -26.91
N GLU A 141 10.42 11.82 -25.69
CA GLU A 141 10.43 10.92 -24.54
C GLU A 141 9.30 9.91 -24.58
N GLU A 142 8.12 10.24 -25.11
CA GLU A 142 7.04 9.28 -25.34
C GLU A 142 7.47 8.22 -26.36
N ALA A 143 8.23 8.57 -27.40
CA ALA A 143 8.84 7.59 -28.30
C ALA A 143 9.90 6.76 -27.57
N ARG A 144 10.73 7.38 -26.73
CA ARG A 144 11.75 6.71 -25.91
C ARG A 144 11.14 5.88 -24.78
N LEU A 145 10.09 6.37 -24.15
CA LEU A 145 9.31 5.65 -23.13
C LEU A 145 8.55 4.48 -23.77
N LYS A 146 7.96 4.64 -24.94
CA LYS A 146 7.31 3.53 -25.67
C LYS A 146 8.32 2.46 -26.09
N GLU A 147 9.52 2.87 -26.45
CA GLU A 147 10.60 1.91 -26.77
C GLU A 147 11.12 1.22 -25.52
N LYS A 148 11.35 1.96 -24.43
CA LYS A 148 11.70 1.43 -23.12
C LYS A 148 10.61 0.50 -22.56
N GLU A 149 9.35 0.86 -22.74
CA GLU A 149 8.21 0.02 -22.34
C GLU A 149 8.09 -1.25 -23.18
N ARG A 150 8.38 -1.16 -24.48
CA ARG A 150 8.42 -2.37 -25.30
C ARG A 150 9.53 -3.29 -24.82
N GLU A 151 10.73 -2.74 -24.58
CA GLU A 151 11.85 -3.48 -24.03
C GLU A 151 11.56 -4.01 -22.62
N GLU A 152 10.93 -3.22 -21.75
CA GLU A 152 10.53 -3.66 -20.41
C GLU A 152 9.43 -4.71 -20.45
N LYS A 153 8.49 -4.58 -21.37
CA LYS A 153 7.43 -5.57 -21.59
C LYS A 153 8.02 -6.87 -22.13
N GLU A 154 8.91 -6.79 -23.12
CA GLU A 154 9.66 -7.95 -23.62
C GLU A 154 10.53 -8.59 -22.52
N ARG A 155 11.28 -7.78 -21.76
CA ARG A 155 12.05 -8.26 -20.59
C ARG A 155 11.17 -8.80 -19.46
N ALA A 156 9.98 -8.24 -19.26
CA ALA A 156 9.02 -8.73 -18.27
C ALA A 156 8.37 -10.06 -18.75
N GLU A 157 8.09 -10.18 -20.03
CA GLU A 157 7.62 -11.42 -20.65
C GLU A 157 8.72 -12.50 -20.64
N GLU A 158 9.96 -12.14 -20.99
CA GLU A 158 11.11 -13.03 -20.87
C GLU A 158 11.39 -13.46 -19.40
N ARG A 159 11.32 -12.52 -18.44
CA ARG A 159 11.43 -12.84 -17.01
C ARG A 159 10.28 -13.71 -16.54
N ARG A 160 9.07 -13.50 -17.08
CA ARG A 160 7.90 -14.32 -16.77
C ARG A 160 8.06 -15.71 -17.35
N ALA A 161 8.45 -15.83 -18.63
CA ALA A 161 8.74 -17.10 -19.28
C ALA A 161 9.88 -17.84 -18.55
N ARG A 162 10.98 -17.14 -18.23
CA ARG A 162 12.09 -17.72 -17.48
C ARG A 162 11.68 -18.21 -16.10
N ARG A 163 10.81 -17.46 -15.38
CA ARG A 163 10.25 -17.90 -14.09
C ARG A 163 9.33 -19.12 -14.24
N GLU A 164 8.63 -19.21 -15.37
CA GLU A 164 7.80 -20.37 -15.67
C GLU A 164 8.58 -21.67 -15.80
N ASP A 165 9.85 -21.60 -16.19
CA ASP A 165 10.74 -22.74 -16.32
C ASP A 165 11.59 -23.02 -15.07
N MET A 166 11.67 -22.06 -14.12
CA MET A 166 12.43 -22.24 -12.88
C MET A 166 11.81 -23.26 -11.95
N THR A 167 12.64 -24.02 -11.30
CA THR A 167 12.21 -24.92 -10.22
C THR A 167 11.86 -24.14 -8.95
N GLU A 168 11.14 -24.75 -8.04
CA GLU A 168 10.79 -24.15 -6.75
C GLU A 168 12.03 -23.72 -5.94
N ALA A 169 13.10 -24.51 -5.98
CA ALA A 169 14.35 -24.19 -5.31
C ALA A 169 15.03 -22.95 -5.89
N GLU A 170 15.04 -22.80 -7.22
CA GLU A 170 15.58 -21.62 -7.90
C GLU A 170 14.77 -20.37 -7.61
N LEU A 171 13.44 -20.47 -7.54
CA LEU A 171 12.57 -19.35 -7.16
C LEU A 171 12.82 -18.89 -5.73
N LYS A 172 12.98 -19.83 -4.78
CA LYS A 172 13.32 -19.51 -3.40
C LYS A 172 14.69 -18.82 -3.30
N ALA A 173 15.70 -19.35 -4.00
CA ALA A 173 17.04 -18.75 -4.04
C ALA A 173 17.01 -17.32 -4.61
N LEU A 174 16.24 -17.08 -5.68
CA LEU A 174 16.05 -15.75 -6.26
C LEU A 174 15.41 -14.79 -5.27
N GLY A 175 14.41 -15.24 -4.50
CA GLY A 175 13.75 -14.43 -3.46
C GLY A 175 14.70 -14.09 -2.31
N GLU A 176 15.52 -15.02 -1.86
CA GLU A 176 16.53 -14.80 -0.82
C GLU A 176 17.60 -13.80 -1.27
N GLU A 177 18.08 -13.90 -2.51
CA GLU A 177 19.02 -12.94 -3.09
C GLU A 177 18.42 -11.53 -3.16
N ALA A 178 17.17 -11.39 -3.61
CA ALA A 178 16.48 -10.10 -3.67
C ALA A 178 16.30 -9.48 -2.27
N ARG A 179 15.98 -10.28 -1.25
CA ARG A 179 15.90 -9.85 0.15
C ARG A 179 17.24 -9.38 0.69
N ALA A 180 18.31 -10.15 0.45
CA ALA A 180 19.65 -9.81 0.88
C ALA A 180 20.09 -8.46 0.28
N LYS A 181 19.90 -8.26 -1.03
CA LYS A 181 20.23 -7.00 -1.72
C LYS A 181 19.45 -5.80 -1.14
N ARG A 182 18.15 -5.94 -0.87
CA ARG A 182 17.35 -4.87 -0.27
C ARG A 182 17.83 -4.53 1.14
N LYS A 183 18.13 -5.53 1.95
CA LYS A 183 18.62 -5.34 3.31
C LYS A 183 19.97 -4.63 3.33
N GLU A 184 20.86 -4.99 2.42
CA GLU A 184 22.16 -4.33 2.26
C GLU A 184 22.02 -2.88 1.78
N ALA A 185 21.18 -2.63 0.77
CA ALA A 185 20.89 -1.29 0.27
C ALA A 185 20.27 -0.40 1.38
N MET A 186 19.38 -0.94 2.22
CA MET A 186 18.81 -0.20 3.34
C MET A 186 19.87 0.15 4.39
N LYS A 187 20.73 -0.80 4.75
CA LYS A 187 21.85 -0.55 5.68
C LYS A 187 22.79 0.53 5.15
N GLU A 188 23.10 0.50 3.87
CA GLU A 188 23.94 1.50 3.24
C GLU A 188 23.28 2.89 3.26
N ARG A 189 21.98 2.99 2.96
CA ARG A 189 21.22 4.23 3.07
C ARG A 189 21.22 4.79 4.49
N LEU A 190 20.97 3.96 5.51
CA LEU A 190 21.01 4.37 6.92
C LEU A 190 22.42 4.84 7.32
N LYS A 191 23.46 4.15 6.86
CA LYS A 191 24.84 4.52 7.11
C LYS A 191 25.23 5.85 6.45
N ASN A 192 24.73 6.11 5.23
CA ASN A 192 24.97 7.35 4.51
C ASN A 192 24.18 8.51 5.13
N PHE A 193 22.92 8.27 5.54
CA PHE A 193 22.14 9.26 6.29
C PHE A 193 22.84 9.72 7.55
N ASN A 194 23.45 8.81 8.28
CA ASN A 194 24.20 9.09 9.51
C ASN A 194 25.51 9.83 9.28
N ARG A 195 26.23 9.52 8.19
CA ARG A 195 27.52 10.18 7.86
C ARG A 195 27.38 11.66 7.53
N GLU A 196 26.27 12.08 6.97
CA GLU A 196 26.08 13.45 6.56
C GLU A 196 25.84 14.40 7.74
N GLY A 197 25.63 13.90 8.96
CA GLY A 197 25.54 14.69 10.20
C GLY A 197 24.46 15.77 10.20
N LYS A 198 23.52 15.70 9.27
CA LYS A 198 22.44 16.67 9.09
C LYS A 198 21.39 16.47 10.16
N LYS A 199 21.52 17.21 11.26
CA LYS A 199 20.48 17.27 12.28
C LYS A 199 19.33 18.13 11.78
N LEU A 200 18.16 17.55 11.62
CA LEU A 200 16.93 18.25 11.28
C LEU A 200 16.03 18.32 12.52
N ARG A 201 15.53 19.49 12.83
CA ARG A 201 14.50 19.70 13.86
C ARG A 201 13.44 20.62 13.29
N LEU A 202 12.29 20.05 12.93
CA LEU A 202 11.24 20.75 12.23
C LEU A 202 9.86 20.22 12.67
N LYS A 203 8.94 21.12 12.99
CA LYS A 203 7.52 20.82 13.09
C LYS A 203 6.87 21.15 11.75
N LEU A 204 6.22 20.17 11.15
CA LEU A 204 5.54 20.29 9.87
C LEU A 204 4.05 20.07 10.06
N ASP A 205 3.26 21.06 9.64
CA ASP A 205 1.81 21.02 9.62
C ASP A 205 1.30 21.24 8.19
N LEU A 206 0.69 20.23 7.62
CA LEU A 206 -0.01 20.30 6.34
C LEU A 206 -1.51 20.23 6.60
N THR A 207 -2.27 21.18 6.06
CA THR A 207 -3.71 21.27 6.26
C THR A 207 -4.40 21.36 4.90
N ASN A 208 -5.39 20.51 4.67
CA ASN A 208 -6.17 20.48 3.43
C ASN A 208 -5.31 20.45 2.16
N CYS A 209 -4.21 19.72 2.19
CA CYS A 209 -3.28 19.62 1.08
C CYS A 209 -3.70 18.56 0.06
N ARG A 210 -3.14 18.66 -1.14
CA ARG A 210 -3.32 17.71 -2.23
C ARG A 210 -1.94 17.22 -2.68
N GLY A 211 -1.78 15.90 -2.75
CA GLY A 211 -0.58 15.25 -3.28
C GLY A 211 -0.89 14.60 -4.63
N GLU A 212 -0.05 14.84 -5.61
CA GLU A 212 -0.07 14.15 -6.89
C GLU A 212 1.26 13.43 -7.06
N LEU A 213 1.20 12.10 -7.18
CA LEU A 213 2.38 11.28 -7.36
C LEU A 213 2.28 10.54 -8.69
N PHE A 214 3.28 10.76 -9.53
CA PHE A 214 3.44 10.05 -10.78
C PHE A 214 4.50 8.96 -10.61
N TYR A 215 4.14 7.73 -10.88
CA TYR A 215 5.07 6.61 -10.86
C TYR A 215 4.83 5.73 -12.08
N ARG A 216 5.79 5.65 -12.95
CA ARG A 216 5.65 5.02 -14.25
C ARG A 216 4.46 5.63 -15.00
N ARG A 217 3.46 4.84 -15.40
CA ARG A 217 2.22 5.34 -16.04
C ARG A 217 1.07 5.58 -15.08
N ARG A 218 1.31 5.53 -13.78
CA ARG A 218 0.29 5.65 -12.76
C ARG A 218 0.30 7.03 -12.15
N HIS A 219 -0.87 7.59 -12.02
CA HIS A 219 -1.11 8.87 -11.35
C HIS A 219 -1.88 8.61 -10.05
N TYR A 220 -1.24 8.82 -8.93
CA TYR A 220 -1.85 8.69 -7.61
C TYR A 220 -2.21 10.07 -7.08
N LEU A 221 -3.46 10.23 -6.71
CA LEU A 221 -3.98 11.49 -6.20
C LEU A 221 -4.41 11.31 -4.75
N LEU A 222 -3.82 12.11 -3.86
CA LEU A 222 -4.15 12.17 -2.44
C LEU A 222 -4.88 13.48 -2.17
N GLN A 223 -6.12 13.42 -1.71
CA GLN A 223 -6.97 14.59 -1.49
C GLN A 223 -7.29 14.78 -0.01
N GLY A 224 -7.41 16.04 0.41
CA GLY A 224 -7.70 16.37 1.79
C GLY A 224 -6.64 15.81 2.75
N MET A 225 -5.38 15.98 2.39
CA MET A 225 -4.24 15.50 3.16
C MET A 225 -3.99 16.42 4.35
N GLU A 226 -4.02 15.84 5.54
CA GLU A 226 -3.60 16.48 6.79
C GLU A 226 -2.40 15.72 7.34
N VAL A 227 -1.31 16.42 7.64
CA VAL A 227 -0.10 15.81 8.22
C VAL A 227 0.44 16.70 9.32
N HIS A 228 0.66 16.11 10.47
CA HIS A 228 1.38 16.71 11.58
C HIS A 228 2.62 15.87 11.84
N ALA A 229 3.79 16.48 11.70
CA ALA A 229 5.05 15.79 11.95
C ALA A 229 5.93 16.60 12.88
N ASP A 230 6.46 15.97 13.92
CA ASP A 230 7.55 16.51 14.76
C ASP A 230 8.83 15.74 14.41
N ILE A 231 9.67 16.38 13.66
CA ILE A 231 10.87 15.77 13.09
C ILE A 231 12.07 16.19 13.92
N ASN A 232 12.59 15.31 14.73
CA ASN A 232 13.87 15.49 15.41
C ASN A 232 14.77 14.29 15.11
N THR A 233 15.58 14.41 14.09
CA THR A 233 16.44 13.29 13.62
C THR A 233 17.52 12.88 14.62
N SER A 234 17.65 13.59 15.76
CA SER A 234 18.54 13.21 16.86
C SER A 234 17.84 12.43 17.97
N GLU A 235 16.51 12.40 17.98
CA GLU A 235 15.72 11.78 19.04
C GLU A 235 14.58 10.95 18.47
N GLU A 236 13.58 11.58 17.85
CA GLU A 236 12.36 10.93 17.36
C GLU A 236 11.78 11.69 16.17
N VAL A 237 11.22 10.92 15.24
CA VAL A 237 10.39 11.44 14.15
C VAL A 237 8.98 10.93 14.35
N ALA A 238 8.09 11.77 14.90
CA ALA A 238 6.69 11.44 15.08
C ALA A 238 5.86 11.99 13.92
N VAL A 239 4.95 11.18 13.38
CA VAL A 239 4.08 11.56 12.25
C VAL A 239 2.66 11.09 12.51
N LYS A 240 1.70 11.99 12.29
CA LYS A 240 0.28 11.70 12.24
C LYS A 240 -0.27 12.30 10.95
N GLY A 241 -0.89 11.47 10.12
CA GLY A 241 -1.43 11.90 8.84
C GLY A 241 -2.75 11.26 8.51
N SER A 242 -3.55 11.95 7.71
CA SER A 242 -4.76 11.43 7.11
C SER A 242 -4.92 11.92 5.68
N VAL A 243 -5.56 11.10 4.87
CA VAL A 243 -5.96 11.39 3.49
C VAL A 243 -7.42 10.99 3.36
N VAL A 244 -8.27 11.93 2.96
CA VAL A 244 -9.73 11.73 2.92
C VAL A 244 -10.18 11.14 1.58
N GLY A 245 -9.42 11.35 0.50
CA GLY A 245 -9.74 10.86 -0.83
C GLY A 245 -8.54 10.30 -1.57
N LEU A 246 -8.70 9.10 -2.13
CA LEU A 246 -7.71 8.47 -3.01
C LEU A 246 -8.25 8.48 -4.44
N GLY A 247 -7.46 8.97 -5.39
CA GLY A 247 -7.91 9.19 -6.76
C GLY A 247 -6.84 8.91 -7.80
N GLY A 248 -7.11 9.33 -9.05
CA GLY A 248 -6.26 9.01 -10.19
C GLY A 248 -6.36 7.53 -10.54
N THR A 249 -5.21 6.86 -10.64
CA THR A 249 -5.17 5.42 -10.87
C THR A 249 -5.61 4.63 -9.63
N MET A 250 -5.33 5.17 -8.43
CA MET A 250 -5.69 4.53 -7.16
C MET A 250 -7.17 4.74 -6.86
N LYS A 251 -7.84 3.68 -6.41
CA LYS A 251 -9.24 3.71 -6.04
C LYS A 251 -9.39 3.35 -4.57
N GLY A 252 -9.94 4.24 -3.77
CA GLY A 252 -10.14 4.01 -2.34
C GLY A 252 -10.81 5.20 -1.67
N ILE A 253 -11.17 5.05 -0.39
CA ILE A 253 -11.80 6.12 0.38
C ILE A 253 -10.75 7.00 1.03
N GLY A 254 -9.76 6.39 1.70
CA GLY A 254 -8.76 7.17 2.42
C GLY A 254 -7.70 6.32 3.13
N MET A 255 -6.80 7.03 3.79
CA MET A 255 -5.70 6.44 4.52
C MET A 255 -5.43 7.25 5.79
N THR A 256 -5.06 6.58 6.86
CA THR A 256 -4.50 7.22 8.05
C THR A 256 -3.16 6.58 8.40
N LEU A 257 -2.25 7.40 8.90
CA LEU A 257 -0.94 6.99 9.38
C LEU A 257 -0.70 7.66 10.72
N ASN A 258 -0.24 6.90 11.71
CA ASN A 258 0.11 7.43 13.01
C ASN A 258 1.25 6.61 13.61
N GLY A 259 2.28 7.27 14.07
CA GLY A 259 3.39 6.58 14.72
C GLY A 259 4.64 7.43 14.82
N ALA A 260 5.71 6.76 15.22
CA ALA A 260 7.01 7.40 15.39
C ALA A 260 8.16 6.47 14.99
N VAL A 261 9.29 7.10 14.71
CA VAL A 261 10.57 6.41 14.51
C VAL A 261 11.55 6.95 15.54
N ASP A 262 12.00 6.09 16.45
CA ASP A 262 13.07 6.41 17.40
C ASP A 262 14.41 6.48 16.66
N MET A 263 15.03 7.66 16.66
CA MET A 263 16.28 7.98 15.97
C MET A 263 17.49 8.06 16.91
N ARG A 264 17.31 7.78 18.21
CA ARG A 264 18.37 7.91 19.21
C ARG A 264 19.59 7.03 18.91
N GLU A 265 19.32 5.84 18.39
CA GLU A 265 20.35 4.98 17.83
C GLU A 265 20.38 5.14 16.30
N ALA A 266 21.13 6.12 15.83
CA ALA A 266 21.14 6.54 14.44
C ALA A 266 21.47 5.42 13.42
N ASN A 267 22.21 4.37 13.83
CA ASN A 267 22.48 3.19 13.00
C ASN A 267 21.36 2.14 13.04
N HIS A 268 20.45 2.22 14.03
CA HIS A 268 19.38 1.26 14.26
C HIS A 268 18.08 1.97 14.67
N PRO A 269 17.55 2.87 13.81
CA PRO A 269 16.29 3.52 14.12
C PRO A 269 15.16 2.49 14.19
N VAL A 270 14.27 2.67 15.17
CA VAL A 270 13.17 1.73 15.46
C VAL A 270 11.84 2.40 15.14
N ALA A 271 11.07 1.78 14.28
CA ALA A 271 9.74 2.25 13.90
C ALA A 271 8.64 1.64 14.79
N ASP A 272 7.61 2.43 15.06
CA ASP A 272 6.30 2.04 15.55
C ASP A 272 5.24 2.88 14.82
N ILE A 273 4.72 2.34 13.72
CA ILE A 273 3.87 3.06 12.78
C ILE A 273 2.62 2.24 12.50
N SER A 274 1.45 2.82 12.73
CA SER A 274 0.16 2.24 12.38
C SER A 274 -0.38 2.88 11.10
N VAL A 275 -0.80 2.06 10.17
CA VAL A 275 -1.39 2.45 8.88
C VAL A 275 -2.75 1.80 8.74
N LEU A 276 -3.77 2.59 8.42
CA LEU A 276 -5.08 2.12 8.02
C LEU A 276 -5.37 2.62 6.61
N VAL A 277 -5.67 1.70 5.71
CA VAL A 277 -6.13 2.01 4.35
C VAL A 277 -7.56 1.51 4.21
N SER A 278 -8.47 2.41 3.85
CA SER A 278 -9.91 2.14 3.84
C SER A 278 -10.45 1.95 2.44
N GLU A 279 -11.13 0.82 2.22
CA GLU A 279 -11.82 0.47 0.98
C GLU A 279 -10.99 0.74 -0.28
N VAL A 280 -9.73 0.32 -0.28
CA VAL A 280 -8.84 0.42 -1.46
C VAL A 280 -9.04 -0.78 -2.37
N ASP A 281 -8.96 -0.54 -3.69
CA ASP A 281 -8.86 -1.59 -4.72
C ASP A 281 -7.38 -2.01 -4.85
N PRO A 282 -6.99 -3.23 -4.43
CA PRO A 282 -5.59 -3.66 -4.45
C PRO A 282 -4.98 -3.69 -5.85
N SER A 283 -5.77 -3.96 -6.90
CA SER A 283 -5.29 -3.95 -8.29
C SER A 283 -4.87 -2.56 -8.75
N SER A 284 -5.49 -1.53 -8.17
CA SER A 284 -5.20 -0.13 -8.47
C SER A 284 -3.86 0.36 -7.88
N LEU A 285 -3.31 -0.34 -6.88
CA LEU A 285 -2.06 0.01 -6.22
C LEU A 285 -0.80 -0.27 -7.06
N GLY A 286 -0.90 -1.15 -8.06
CA GLY A 286 0.22 -1.42 -8.95
C GLY A 286 1.22 -2.47 -8.49
N PHE A 287 0.92 -3.17 -7.41
CA PHE A 287 1.77 -4.26 -6.91
C PHE A 287 1.55 -5.61 -7.61
N GLY A 288 0.80 -5.62 -8.72
CA GLY A 288 0.54 -6.84 -9.50
C GLY A 288 -0.50 -7.78 -8.87
N MET A 289 -1.30 -7.27 -7.96
CA MET A 289 -2.45 -8.00 -7.41
C MET A 289 -3.66 -7.86 -8.34
N ASP A 290 -4.26 -8.98 -8.73
CA ASP A 290 -5.45 -9.01 -9.61
C ASP A 290 -6.76 -9.00 -8.79
N ILE A 291 -6.75 -8.38 -7.62
CA ILE A 291 -7.91 -8.26 -6.74
C ILE A 291 -8.51 -6.88 -6.94
N CYS A 292 -9.72 -6.81 -7.53
CA CYS A 292 -10.43 -5.56 -7.81
C CYS A 292 -11.50 -5.22 -6.74
N ASP A 293 -11.75 -6.12 -5.80
CA ASP A 293 -12.72 -5.88 -4.73
C ASP A 293 -12.11 -5.04 -3.61
N LYS A 294 -12.92 -4.16 -3.05
CA LYS A 294 -12.47 -3.20 -2.03
C LYS A 294 -11.98 -3.88 -0.76
N MET A 295 -10.80 -3.51 -0.32
CA MET A 295 -10.13 -4.02 0.86
C MET A 295 -9.90 -2.90 1.89
N THR A 296 -10.13 -3.20 3.15
CA THR A 296 -9.66 -2.40 4.27
C THR A 296 -8.51 -3.15 4.94
N LEU A 297 -7.38 -2.47 5.10
CA LEU A 297 -6.17 -3.02 5.70
C LEU A 297 -5.72 -2.12 6.84
N SER A 298 -5.54 -2.70 8.03
CA SER A 298 -4.95 -2.03 9.19
C SER A 298 -3.71 -2.81 9.62
N VAL A 299 -2.56 -2.16 9.61
CA VAL A 299 -1.28 -2.79 9.96
C VAL A 299 -0.48 -1.87 10.88
N ARG A 300 0.07 -2.42 11.95
CA ARG A 300 1.09 -1.79 12.78
C ARG A 300 2.45 -2.36 12.43
N PHE A 301 3.35 -1.49 12.03
CA PHE A 301 4.74 -1.80 11.71
C PHE A 301 5.62 -1.48 12.91
N THR A 302 6.39 -2.46 13.38
CA THR A 302 7.27 -2.30 14.53
C THR A 302 8.64 -2.92 14.27
N GLY A 303 9.66 -2.35 14.91
CA GLY A 303 11.02 -2.87 14.88
C GLY A 303 12.02 -2.01 14.12
N PRO A 304 13.27 -2.46 14.02
CA PRO A 304 14.32 -1.73 13.30
C PRO A 304 13.96 -1.49 11.84
N LEU A 305 14.27 -0.31 11.28
CA LEU A 305 13.92 0.03 9.89
C LEU A 305 14.48 -0.94 8.84
N ASP A 306 15.58 -1.60 9.14
CA ASP A 306 16.16 -2.64 8.26
C ASP A 306 15.51 -4.03 8.43
N ALA A 307 14.65 -4.21 9.45
CA ALA A 307 13.98 -5.46 9.77
C ALA A 307 12.57 -5.23 10.38
N VAL A 308 11.83 -4.28 9.82
CA VAL A 308 10.46 -3.95 10.26
C VAL A 308 9.55 -5.16 10.08
N LYS A 309 8.70 -5.40 11.07
CA LYS A 309 7.63 -6.39 11.04
C LYS A 309 6.28 -5.67 11.09
N GLY A 310 5.32 -6.18 10.34
CA GLY A 310 3.96 -5.69 10.34
C GLY A 310 2.99 -6.73 10.90
N GLU A 311 2.05 -6.31 11.73
CA GLU A 311 0.94 -7.16 12.17
C GLU A 311 -0.35 -6.35 12.13
N GLY A 312 -1.41 -6.98 11.63
CA GLY A 312 -2.67 -6.31 11.48
C GLY A 312 -3.79 -7.20 10.99
N PHE A 313 -4.83 -6.59 10.46
CA PHE A 313 -5.96 -7.32 9.90
C PHE A 313 -6.36 -6.80 8.52
N VAL A 314 -6.94 -7.70 7.75
CA VAL A 314 -7.55 -7.41 6.45
C VAL A 314 -9.04 -7.72 6.53
N ARG A 315 -9.84 -6.88 5.88
CA ARG A 315 -11.29 -7.08 5.73
C ARG A 315 -11.73 -6.75 4.32
N MET A 316 -12.53 -7.62 3.74
CA MET A 316 -13.16 -7.43 2.43
C MET A 316 -14.63 -7.86 2.51
N LYS A 317 -15.54 -7.01 2.06
CA LYS A 317 -16.98 -7.39 1.97
C LYS A 317 -17.19 -8.49 0.95
N LYS A 318 -16.40 -8.46 -0.13
CA LYS A 318 -16.40 -9.43 -1.21
C LYS A 318 -14.98 -9.66 -1.69
N LEU A 319 -14.68 -10.88 -2.08
CA LEU A 319 -13.47 -11.27 -2.79
C LEU A 319 -13.87 -12.22 -3.91
N ARG A 320 -13.66 -11.83 -5.15
CA ARG A 320 -13.95 -12.62 -6.32
C ARG A 320 -12.68 -13.19 -6.91
N ILE A 321 -12.66 -14.50 -6.98
CA ILE A 321 -11.67 -15.27 -7.72
C ILE A 321 -12.43 -15.94 -8.89
N PRO A 322 -11.82 -16.18 -10.05
CA PRO A 322 -12.52 -16.82 -11.17
C PRO A 322 -13.30 -18.06 -10.74
N GLY A 323 -14.63 -18.00 -10.85
CA GLY A 323 -15.55 -19.08 -10.48
C GLY A 323 -16.02 -19.12 -9.04
N ILE A 324 -15.49 -18.27 -8.13
CA ILE A 324 -15.86 -18.28 -6.70
C ILE A 324 -16.01 -16.86 -6.17
N GLU A 325 -17.10 -16.59 -5.44
CA GLU A 325 -17.30 -15.36 -4.66
C GLU A 325 -17.25 -15.68 -3.16
N PHE A 326 -16.29 -15.08 -2.47
CA PHE A 326 -16.22 -15.08 -1.00
C PHE A 326 -16.83 -13.80 -0.48
N ARG A 327 -17.56 -13.89 0.63
CA ARG A 327 -18.18 -12.74 1.32
C ARG A 327 -17.65 -12.64 2.73
N ASN A 328 -17.67 -11.43 3.29
CA ASN A 328 -17.27 -11.16 4.66
C ASN A 328 -15.89 -11.75 5.00
N VAL A 329 -14.93 -11.56 4.10
CA VAL A 329 -13.56 -12.05 4.30
C VAL A 329 -12.89 -11.20 5.37
N GLU A 330 -12.42 -11.84 6.42
CA GLU A 330 -11.64 -11.22 7.49
C GLU A 330 -10.47 -12.13 7.86
N GLY A 331 -9.35 -11.53 8.25
CA GLY A 331 -8.19 -12.31 8.67
C GLY A 331 -7.09 -11.44 9.25
N THR A 332 -6.19 -12.07 10.00
CA THR A 332 -4.97 -11.46 10.50
C THR A 332 -3.89 -11.57 9.42
N VAL A 333 -3.13 -10.51 9.26
CA VAL A 333 -1.98 -10.48 8.36
C VAL A 333 -0.72 -10.13 9.13
N ARG A 334 0.35 -10.88 8.89
CA ARG A 334 1.70 -10.57 9.38
C ARG A 334 2.61 -10.37 8.20
N TRP A 335 3.40 -9.30 8.27
CA TRP A 335 4.37 -8.97 7.24
C TRP A 335 5.79 -9.03 7.82
N HIS A 336 6.67 -9.74 7.16
CA HIS A 336 8.09 -9.78 7.48
C HIS A 336 8.90 -10.16 6.25
N ASP A 337 10.01 -9.51 6.02
CA ASP A 337 10.97 -9.83 4.94
C ASP A 337 10.31 -10.08 3.57
N ALA A 338 9.36 -9.21 3.15
CA ALA A 338 8.56 -9.35 1.93
C ALA A 338 7.67 -10.61 1.85
N ARG A 339 7.36 -11.22 2.98
CA ARG A 339 6.41 -12.30 3.12
C ARG A 339 5.19 -11.83 3.89
N LEU A 340 4.03 -12.24 3.43
CA LEU A 340 2.74 -12.06 4.10
C LEU A 340 2.29 -13.42 4.61
N ASP A 341 2.08 -13.54 5.90
CA ASP A 341 1.42 -14.70 6.51
C ASP A 341 -0.01 -14.29 6.86
N PHE A 342 -0.97 -15.07 6.44
CA PHE A 342 -2.39 -14.90 6.75
C PHE A 342 -2.80 -15.97 7.77
N THR A 343 -3.39 -15.53 8.88
CA THR A 343 -3.91 -16.43 9.91
C THR A 343 -5.35 -16.06 10.23
N ASP A 344 -6.09 -17.04 10.73
CA ASP A 344 -7.47 -16.84 11.19
C ASP A 344 -8.39 -16.22 10.10
N VAL A 345 -8.14 -16.55 8.84
CA VAL A 345 -8.97 -16.07 7.74
C VAL A 345 -10.31 -16.77 7.79
N THR A 346 -11.37 -16.00 7.79
CA THR A 346 -12.76 -16.48 7.72
C THR A 346 -13.47 -15.84 6.53
N ALA A 347 -14.34 -16.60 5.88
CA ALA A 347 -15.17 -16.11 4.78
C ALA A 347 -16.48 -16.91 4.68
N ASP A 348 -17.49 -16.28 4.11
CA ASP A 348 -18.71 -16.97 3.69
C ASP A 348 -18.57 -17.38 2.23
N VAL A 349 -18.84 -18.63 1.91
CA VAL A 349 -18.78 -19.18 0.55
C VAL A 349 -19.76 -20.31 0.41
N PHE A 350 -20.46 -20.38 -0.71
CA PHE A 350 -21.43 -21.46 -1.02
C PHE A 350 -22.37 -21.77 0.14
N GLY A 351 -22.99 -20.74 0.76
CA GLY A 351 -23.92 -20.92 1.87
C GLY A 351 -23.31 -21.37 3.20
N GLY A 352 -22.04 -21.71 3.23
CA GLY A 352 -21.29 -22.15 4.41
C GLY A 352 -20.17 -21.21 4.82
N LYS A 353 -19.24 -21.71 5.65
CA LYS A 353 -18.08 -21.01 6.17
C LYS A 353 -16.77 -21.61 5.65
N LEU A 354 -15.80 -20.75 5.36
CA LEU A 354 -14.41 -21.14 5.10
C LEU A 354 -13.53 -20.58 6.22
N TYR A 355 -12.65 -21.42 6.74
CA TYR A 355 -11.56 -21.06 7.63
C TYR A 355 -10.26 -21.34 6.89
N ALA A 356 -9.34 -20.38 6.85
CA ALA A 356 -8.12 -20.54 6.09
C ALA A 356 -6.91 -19.88 6.77
N TYR A 357 -5.73 -20.37 6.41
CA TYR A 357 -4.46 -19.75 6.71
C TYR A 357 -3.50 -19.99 5.55
N GLY A 358 -2.45 -19.20 5.44
CA GLY A 358 -1.51 -19.35 4.34
C GLY A 358 -0.42 -18.31 4.34
N ASP A 359 0.38 -18.33 3.30
CA ASP A 359 1.47 -17.38 3.10
C ASP A 359 1.57 -16.94 1.64
N TYR A 360 2.09 -15.75 1.45
CA TYR A 360 2.37 -15.15 0.14
C TYR A 360 3.75 -14.51 0.15
N ASP A 361 4.62 -14.89 -0.76
CA ASP A 361 5.93 -14.30 -0.97
C ASP A 361 5.86 -13.23 -2.08
N LEU A 362 6.10 -11.98 -1.71
CA LEU A 362 6.01 -10.83 -2.62
C LEU A 362 7.08 -10.84 -3.73
N ASP A 363 8.22 -11.47 -3.48
CA ASP A 363 9.34 -11.51 -4.43
C ASP A 363 9.14 -12.60 -5.48
N THR A 364 8.77 -13.79 -5.03
CA THR A 364 8.59 -14.96 -5.89
C THR A 364 7.17 -15.12 -6.39
N ARG A 365 6.19 -14.45 -5.74
CA ARG A 365 4.75 -14.65 -5.92
C ARG A 365 4.31 -16.08 -5.63
N TYR A 366 5.11 -16.78 -4.86
CA TYR A 366 4.79 -18.10 -4.35
C TYR A 366 3.80 -17.97 -3.21
N TRP A 367 2.79 -18.84 -3.17
CA TRP A 367 1.84 -18.81 -2.07
C TRP A 367 1.25 -20.19 -1.79
N ASN A 368 0.92 -20.43 -0.55
CA ASN A 368 0.19 -21.58 -0.06
C ASN A 368 -1.06 -21.10 0.68
N LEU A 369 -2.14 -21.84 0.52
CA LEU A 369 -3.36 -21.65 1.29
C LEU A 369 -3.84 -23.00 1.78
N TYR A 370 -4.20 -23.06 3.03
CA TYR A 370 -4.82 -24.19 3.69
C TYR A 370 -6.19 -23.75 4.17
N GLY A 371 -7.25 -24.46 3.77
CA GLY A 371 -8.62 -24.08 4.07
C GLY A 371 -9.45 -25.24 4.54
N LYS A 372 -10.40 -24.96 5.45
CA LYS A 372 -11.44 -25.88 5.88
C LYS A 372 -12.79 -25.24 5.64
N GLY A 373 -13.60 -25.86 4.80
CA GLY A 373 -14.97 -25.45 4.52
C GLY A 373 -15.95 -26.24 5.36
N GLU A 374 -16.93 -25.58 5.95
CA GLU A 374 -17.95 -26.19 6.79
C GLU A 374 -19.35 -25.76 6.31
N GLY A 375 -20.22 -26.76 6.11
CA GLY A 375 -21.60 -26.56 5.74
C GLY A 375 -21.80 -25.95 4.34
N LEU A 376 -20.87 -26.20 3.41
CA LEU A 376 -20.91 -25.70 2.05
C LEU A 376 -22.04 -26.35 1.26
N GLU A 377 -22.91 -25.60 0.63
CA GLU A 377 -24.00 -26.11 -0.20
C GLU A 377 -23.46 -26.56 -1.57
N ALA A 378 -23.47 -27.87 -1.82
CA ALA A 378 -22.97 -28.45 -3.06
C ALA A 378 -23.66 -27.87 -4.30
N ALA A 379 -24.94 -27.55 -4.22
CA ALA A 379 -25.73 -26.96 -5.29
C ALA A 379 -25.23 -25.57 -5.69
N GLU A 380 -24.72 -24.77 -4.75
CA GLU A 380 -24.15 -23.47 -5.03
C GLU A 380 -22.74 -23.57 -5.62
N GLY A 381 -21.91 -24.48 -5.09
CA GLY A 381 -20.53 -24.66 -5.54
C GLY A 381 -20.41 -25.37 -6.89
N PHE A 382 -21.25 -26.38 -7.10
CA PHE A 382 -21.21 -27.24 -8.28
C PHE A 382 -22.62 -27.47 -8.85
N PRO A 383 -23.29 -26.48 -9.41
CA PRO A 383 -24.66 -26.60 -9.90
C PRO A 383 -24.86 -27.75 -10.92
N SER A 384 -23.82 -28.01 -11.71
CA SER A 384 -23.83 -29.08 -12.72
C SER A 384 -23.71 -30.52 -12.15
N ALA A 385 -23.37 -30.65 -10.88
CA ALA A 385 -23.25 -31.94 -10.22
C ALA A 385 -24.60 -32.51 -9.78
N TRP A 386 -25.66 -31.67 -9.74
CA TRP A 386 -27.01 -32.06 -9.33
C TRP A 386 -27.08 -32.67 -7.93
N LEU A 387 -26.18 -32.20 -7.03
CA LEU A 387 -26.09 -32.64 -5.65
C LEU A 387 -26.80 -31.63 -4.75
N ASP A 388 -27.68 -32.11 -3.89
CA ASP A 388 -28.29 -31.32 -2.83
C ASP A 388 -27.88 -31.92 -1.48
N CYS A 389 -26.79 -31.38 -0.96
CA CYS A 389 -26.20 -31.75 0.33
C CYS A 389 -25.26 -30.66 0.83
N LYS A 390 -24.95 -30.72 2.13
CA LYS A 390 -23.91 -29.91 2.73
C LYS A 390 -22.59 -30.67 2.74
N VAL A 391 -21.54 -29.98 2.33
CA VAL A 391 -20.19 -30.54 2.18
C VAL A 391 -19.25 -29.91 3.19
N GLU A 392 -18.44 -30.72 3.82
CA GLU A 392 -17.21 -30.31 4.50
C GLU A 392 -16.03 -30.53 3.55
N LEU A 393 -15.10 -29.58 3.55
CA LEU A 393 -13.99 -29.53 2.60
C LEU A 393 -12.69 -29.24 3.33
N ASP A 394 -11.67 -30.06 3.14
CA ASP A 394 -10.28 -29.72 3.46
C ASP A 394 -9.57 -29.40 2.15
N LEU A 395 -8.96 -28.23 2.08
CA LEU A 395 -8.38 -27.67 0.86
C LEU A 395 -6.93 -27.24 1.09
N THR A 396 -6.05 -27.66 0.22
CA THR A 396 -4.69 -27.13 0.11
C THR A 396 -4.51 -26.57 -1.29
N ILE A 397 -4.09 -25.32 -1.37
CA ILE A 397 -3.71 -24.66 -2.63
C ILE A 397 -2.23 -24.33 -2.58
N HIS A 398 -1.54 -24.65 -3.63
CA HIS A 398 -0.13 -24.41 -3.78
C HIS A 398 0.14 -23.75 -5.13
N SER A 399 0.77 -22.58 -5.15
CA SER A 399 1.06 -21.84 -6.38
C SER A 399 2.49 -21.29 -6.39
N SER A 400 3.19 -21.53 -7.47
CA SER A 400 4.50 -20.93 -7.73
C SER A 400 4.41 -19.58 -8.48
N GLY A 401 3.32 -18.84 -8.27
CA GLY A 401 3.09 -17.54 -8.91
C GLY A 401 2.62 -17.60 -10.36
N ASN A 402 2.27 -18.81 -10.84
CA ASN A 402 1.73 -19.04 -12.16
C ASN A 402 0.41 -19.83 -12.04
N SER A 403 -0.67 -19.30 -12.63
CA SER A 403 -1.98 -19.95 -12.62
C SER A 403 -1.97 -21.37 -13.21
N ARG A 404 -1.12 -21.62 -14.24
CA ARG A 404 -0.95 -22.94 -14.84
C ARG A 404 -0.28 -23.96 -13.91
N ARG A 405 0.47 -23.50 -12.92
CA ARG A 405 1.16 -24.32 -11.92
C ARG A 405 0.48 -24.32 -10.57
N THR A 406 -0.68 -23.66 -10.47
CA THR A 406 -1.47 -23.73 -9.24
C THR A 406 -2.09 -25.10 -9.12
N LYS A 407 -1.84 -25.75 -7.99
CA LYS A 407 -2.36 -27.07 -7.63
C LYS A 407 -3.36 -26.90 -6.50
N TYR A 408 -4.45 -27.61 -6.64
CA TYR A 408 -5.51 -27.71 -5.64
C TYR A 408 -5.60 -29.17 -5.24
N SER A 409 -5.59 -29.46 -3.96
CA SER A 409 -5.75 -30.81 -3.45
C SER A 409 -6.52 -30.80 -2.15
N GLY A 410 -7.17 -31.89 -1.82
CA GLY A 410 -7.91 -32.01 -0.59
C GLY A 410 -8.83 -33.18 -0.51
N SER A 411 -9.70 -33.16 0.49
CA SER A 411 -10.75 -34.15 0.69
C SER A 411 -12.09 -33.43 0.92
N PHE A 412 -13.16 -34.14 0.62
CA PHE A 412 -14.51 -33.66 0.87
C PHE A 412 -15.35 -34.81 1.45
N ARG A 413 -16.30 -34.42 2.27
CA ARG A 413 -17.34 -35.34 2.78
C ARG A 413 -18.66 -34.59 2.95
N SER A 414 -19.74 -35.29 2.74
CA SER A 414 -21.08 -34.77 3.04
C SER A 414 -21.80 -35.68 4.03
N GLY A 415 -22.81 -35.15 4.67
CA GLY A 415 -23.86 -35.95 5.28
C GLY A 415 -24.89 -36.44 4.24
N ALA A 416 -26.06 -36.82 4.72
CA ALA A 416 -27.17 -37.24 3.87
C ALA A 416 -27.57 -36.14 2.89
N GLY A 417 -27.94 -36.53 1.69
CA GLY A 417 -28.37 -35.67 0.63
C GLY A 417 -29.12 -36.37 -0.48
N THR A 418 -29.35 -35.66 -1.57
CA THR A 418 -29.98 -36.21 -2.77
C THR A 418 -29.14 -35.92 -4.02
N TYR A 419 -29.16 -36.86 -4.91
CA TYR A 419 -28.67 -36.74 -6.27
C TYR A 419 -29.84 -36.57 -7.23
N ARG A 420 -29.61 -36.07 -8.39
CA ARG A 420 -30.52 -35.86 -9.53
C ARG A 420 -31.85 -36.65 -9.42
N TRP A 421 -33.02 -35.96 -9.54
CA TRP A 421 -34.37 -36.51 -9.34
C TRP A 421 -34.67 -36.99 -7.93
N GLY A 422 -33.95 -36.52 -6.91
CA GLY A 422 -34.24 -36.86 -5.52
C GLY A 422 -33.77 -38.25 -5.08
N VAL A 423 -32.80 -38.85 -5.77
CA VAL A 423 -32.19 -40.13 -5.34
C VAL A 423 -31.41 -39.90 -4.04
N PRO A 424 -31.82 -40.49 -2.91
CA PRO A 424 -31.18 -40.24 -1.63
C PRO A 424 -29.85 -40.98 -1.50
N PHE A 425 -28.93 -40.43 -0.72
CA PHE A 425 -27.73 -41.08 -0.21
C PHE A 425 -27.50 -40.65 1.26
N ALA A 426 -26.82 -41.49 2.05
CA ALA A 426 -26.54 -41.24 3.45
C ALA A 426 -25.27 -40.39 3.63
N SER A 427 -24.25 -40.60 2.80
CA SER A 427 -23.05 -39.80 2.77
C SER A 427 -22.31 -39.89 1.44
N LEU A 428 -21.47 -38.89 1.15
CA LEU A 428 -20.57 -38.89 0.00
C LEU A 428 -19.20 -38.38 0.47
N SER A 429 -18.14 -39.09 0.10
CA SER A 429 -16.77 -38.66 0.41
C SER A 429 -15.81 -38.95 -0.74
N GLY A 430 -14.68 -38.29 -0.72
CA GLY A 430 -13.64 -38.48 -1.71
C GLY A 430 -12.48 -37.52 -1.53
N THR A 431 -11.47 -37.68 -2.38
CA THR A 431 -10.34 -36.75 -2.49
C THR A 431 -10.38 -36.07 -3.85
N PHE A 432 -9.76 -34.92 -3.95
CA PHE A 432 -9.59 -34.24 -5.22
C PHE A 432 -8.15 -33.73 -5.38
N ASP A 433 -7.71 -33.73 -6.61
CA ASP A 433 -6.46 -33.12 -7.07
C ASP A 433 -6.74 -32.41 -8.39
N SER A 434 -6.34 -31.17 -8.51
CA SER A 434 -6.57 -30.39 -9.72
C SER A 434 -5.37 -29.51 -10.02
N ALA A 435 -4.95 -29.51 -11.28
CA ALA A 435 -3.94 -28.60 -11.78
C ALA A 435 -4.36 -28.18 -13.20
N TRP A 436 -4.45 -26.86 -13.44
CA TRP A 436 -4.84 -26.27 -14.71
C TRP A 436 -6.19 -26.87 -15.21
N HIS A 437 -6.22 -27.60 -16.30
CA HIS A 437 -7.42 -28.21 -16.87
C HIS A 437 -7.57 -29.71 -16.54
N ASP A 438 -6.85 -30.22 -15.55
CA ASP A 438 -6.87 -31.61 -15.12
C ASP A 438 -7.46 -31.70 -13.70
N LEU A 439 -8.71 -32.15 -13.57
CA LEU A 439 -9.37 -32.42 -12.29
C LEU A 439 -9.43 -33.92 -12.10
N ARG A 440 -8.99 -34.41 -10.97
CA ARG A 440 -9.09 -35.80 -10.54
C ARG A 440 -9.85 -35.88 -9.23
N LEU A 441 -10.86 -36.70 -9.16
CA LEU A 441 -11.47 -37.09 -7.90
C LEU A 441 -11.05 -38.56 -7.68
N GLY A 442 -10.61 -38.86 -6.47
CA GLY A 442 -10.14 -40.17 -6.08
C GLY A 442 -10.90 -40.70 -4.87
N ASN A 443 -10.86 -42.01 -4.66
CA ASN A 443 -11.45 -42.66 -3.50
C ASN A 443 -12.91 -42.25 -3.26
N LEU A 444 -13.70 -42.18 -4.34
CA LEU A 444 -15.10 -41.81 -4.25
C LEU A 444 -15.87 -42.92 -3.55
N GLU A 445 -16.57 -42.58 -2.48
CA GLU A 445 -17.42 -43.46 -1.72
C GLU A 445 -18.76 -42.78 -1.46
N ILE A 446 -19.84 -43.50 -1.82
CA ILE A 446 -21.22 -43.06 -1.63
C ILE A 446 -21.93 -44.09 -0.78
N ASP A 447 -22.32 -43.73 0.41
CA ASP A 447 -23.19 -44.55 1.26
C ASP A 447 -24.63 -44.36 0.77
N LEU A 448 -25.22 -45.43 0.27
CA LEU A 448 -26.59 -45.44 -0.28
C LEU A 448 -27.65 -45.70 0.80
N GLY A 449 -27.24 -45.97 2.04
CA GLY A 449 -28.11 -46.42 3.13
C GLY A 449 -28.30 -47.93 3.14
N ASP A 450 -28.91 -48.45 4.20
CA ASP A 450 -29.20 -49.86 4.42
C ASP A 450 -27.97 -50.79 4.27
N GLY A 451 -26.75 -50.24 4.48
CA GLY A 451 -25.48 -50.94 4.37
C GLY A 451 -24.93 -51.08 2.95
N TYR A 452 -25.55 -50.48 1.96
CA TYR A 452 -25.04 -50.47 0.59
C TYR A 452 -24.09 -49.29 0.37
N CYS A 453 -22.96 -49.56 -0.27
CA CYS A 453 -21.96 -48.57 -0.58
C CYS A 453 -21.54 -48.67 -2.05
N ALA A 454 -21.50 -47.55 -2.75
CA ALA A 454 -20.95 -47.45 -4.10
C ALA A 454 -19.55 -46.80 -4.05
N ARG A 455 -18.58 -47.40 -4.72
CA ARG A 455 -17.20 -46.96 -4.78
C ARG A 455 -16.73 -46.82 -6.22
N ALA A 456 -15.93 -45.72 -6.43
CA ALA A 456 -15.21 -45.56 -7.68
C ALA A 456 -13.78 -45.08 -7.35
N GLU A 457 -12.78 -45.72 -7.94
CA GLU A 457 -11.38 -45.39 -7.68
C GLU A 457 -11.04 -43.98 -8.16
N MET A 458 -11.53 -43.60 -9.33
CA MET A 458 -11.14 -42.31 -9.95
C MET A 458 -12.22 -41.80 -10.91
N PHE A 459 -12.48 -40.52 -10.80
CA PHE A 459 -13.04 -39.67 -11.86
C PHE A 459 -12.00 -38.66 -12.31
N ARG A 460 -11.77 -38.51 -13.61
CA ARG A 460 -10.86 -37.57 -14.18
C ARG A 460 -11.53 -36.78 -15.29
N LYS A 461 -11.41 -35.43 -15.21
CA LYS A 461 -11.79 -34.52 -16.30
C LYS A 461 -10.56 -33.77 -16.75
N LYS A 462 -10.09 -34.05 -17.96
CA LYS A 462 -8.93 -33.41 -18.57
C LYS A 462 -9.30 -32.86 -19.95
N ASP A 463 -9.02 -31.57 -20.19
CA ASP A 463 -9.28 -30.89 -21.46
C ASP A 463 -10.70 -31.11 -22.01
N GLY A 464 -11.69 -31.06 -21.11
CA GLY A 464 -13.10 -31.27 -21.43
C GLY A 464 -13.53 -32.75 -21.57
N LYS A 465 -12.61 -33.71 -21.59
CA LYS A 465 -12.91 -35.14 -21.63
C LYS A 465 -13.01 -35.70 -20.22
N ALA A 466 -14.10 -36.38 -19.92
CA ALA A 466 -14.33 -37.05 -18.63
C ALA A 466 -14.14 -38.57 -18.77
N THR A 467 -13.45 -39.14 -17.79
CA THR A 467 -13.30 -40.58 -17.64
C THR A 467 -13.66 -40.97 -16.22
N LEU A 468 -14.37 -42.06 -16.04
CA LEU A 468 -14.78 -42.62 -14.75
C LEU A 468 -14.34 -44.05 -14.68
N SER A 469 -13.72 -44.48 -13.58
CA SER A 469 -13.46 -45.89 -13.31
C SER A 469 -14.79 -46.65 -13.10
N PRO A 470 -14.80 -47.96 -13.25
CA PRO A 470 -16.01 -48.77 -12.96
C PRO A 470 -16.52 -48.47 -11.54
N ILE A 471 -17.84 -48.28 -11.43
CA ILE A 471 -18.48 -48.13 -10.13
C ILE A 471 -18.75 -49.54 -9.60
N GLU A 472 -18.28 -49.78 -8.40
CA GLU A 472 -18.51 -51.05 -7.70
C GLU A 472 -19.49 -50.81 -6.55
N ILE A 473 -20.49 -51.63 -6.44
CA ILE A 473 -21.48 -51.58 -5.36
C ILE A 473 -21.26 -52.76 -4.44
N TYR A 474 -21.24 -52.49 -3.14
CA TYR A 474 -21.04 -53.46 -2.08
C TYR A 474 -22.32 -53.52 -1.22
N ASP A 475 -22.67 -54.72 -0.74
CA ASP A 475 -23.74 -54.90 0.23
C ASP A 475 -23.27 -54.71 1.68
N ALA A 476 -24.18 -54.91 2.63
CA ALA A 476 -23.90 -54.75 4.06
C ALA A 476 -22.84 -55.75 4.59
N GLU A 477 -22.62 -56.87 3.91
CA GLU A 477 -21.60 -57.86 4.26
C GLU A 477 -20.26 -57.57 3.57
N GLY A 478 -20.16 -56.48 2.78
CA GLY A 478 -18.96 -56.13 2.03
C GLY A 478 -18.72 -56.97 0.79
N LYS A 479 -19.71 -57.70 0.33
CA LYS A 479 -19.64 -58.46 -0.91
C LYS A 479 -20.03 -57.57 -2.08
N ARG A 480 -19.33 -57.73 -3.20
CA ARG A 480 -19.63 -56.99 -4.44
C ARG A 480 -21.00 -57.41 -4.97
N ALA A 481 -21.92 -56.47 -5.02
CA ALA A 481 -23.23 -56.70 -5.62
C ALA A 481 -23.10 -56.78 -7.14
N SER A 482 -23.54 -57.87 -7.75
CA SER A 482 -23.52 -58.03 -9.20
C SER A 482 -24.79 -57.44 -9.81
N PHE A 483 -24.72 -56.16 -10.23
CA PHE A 483 -25.74 -55.56 -11.07
C PHE A 483 -25.33 -55.70 -12.54
N ALA A 484 -26.18 -56.35 -13.34
CA ALA A 484 -26.00 -56.36 -14.79
C ALA A 484 -26.39 -55.01 -15.37
N TRP A 485 -25.45 -54.03 -15.32
CA TRP A 485 -25.62 -52.75 -15.98
C TRP A 485 -25.36 -52.94 -17.48
N LYS A 486 -26.39 -52.89 -18.30
CA LYS A 486 -26.23 -52.83 -19.76
C LYS A 486 -26.02 -51.36 -20.12
N GLU A 487 -24.77 -50.97 -20.43
CA GLU A 487 -24.48 -49.69 -21.06
C GLU A 487 -25.23 -49.55 -22.37
N LYS A 488 -26.16 -48.64 -22.43
CA LYS A 488 -26.53 -47.94 -23.67
C LYS A 488 -26.37 -46.47 -23.42
N TRP A 489 -25.26 -45.95 -23.84
CA TRP A 489 -25.04 -44.48 -24.01
C TRP A 489 -25.14 -44.13 -25.47
#